data_77b3892532fee4342aabb34db7a7dc64
#
_entry.id   77b3892532fee4342aabb34db7a7dc64
#
_cell.length_a   1.000
_cell.length_b   1.000
_cell.length_c   1.000
_cell.angle_alpha   90.00
_cell.angle_beta   90.00
_cell.angle_gamma   90.00
#
_symmetry.space_group_name_H-M   'P 1'
#
loop_
_entity.id
_entity.type
_entity.pdbx_description
1 polymer ?
#
loop_
_entity_poly.entity_id
_entity_poly.type
_entity_poly.pdbx_seq_one_letter_code
_entity_poly.pdbx_strand_id
1 'polypeptide(L)'
;MFGSPAVLNDLTLKGVFLNSKTCIRLSPVAKSLGFRLDSTLSFRQQVKSVKTASFLKLRNIGRMRSFLSTKQMSMLVQALIMSSLDYCNALYYGCAKSIINQLQNIQNRACRIIFGLHRKQPVDEKMKSLHWLKVEQRIEFKLCLLIYKALNGLAPSYICELITFNNISSRRTSSLHVPLVKESHPRAFQTLAPSLWNQLPLHIKTSKDVVSFKALLKTHLFKKSYND
;
A
#
# COMPACT_ATOMS: atom_id res chain seq x y z
N MET A 1 -15.26 14.09 6.16
CA MET A 1 -14.70 14.31 7.47
C MET A 1 -14.13 13.00 7.98
N PHE A 2 -12.94 13.01 8.56
CA PHE A 2 -12.24 11.82 9.04
C PHE A 2 -11.89 12.01 10.51
N GLY A 3 -12.00 10.95 11.33
CA GLY A 3 -11.68 11.01 12.74
C GLY A 3 -11.89 9.69 13.48
N SER A 4 -11.58 9.64 14.77
CA SER A 4 -11.93 8.52 15.63
C SER A 4 -13.47 8.42 15.78
N PRO A 5 -14.02 7.22 16.06
CA PRO A 5 -15.46 7.07 16.27
C PRO A 5 -16.04 8.02 17.33
N ALA A 6 -15.28 8.29 18.39
CA ALA A 6 -15.71 9.23 19.44
C ALA A 6 -15.85 10.66 18.89
N VAL A 7 -14.84 11.15 18.14
CA VAL A 7 -14.88 12.51 17.55
C VAL A 7 -16.00 12.63 16.50
N LEU A 8 -16.27 11.55 15.75
CA LEU A 8 -17.31 11.57 14.72
C LEU A 8 -18.73 11.56 15.30
N ASN A 9 -18.92 10.94 16.46
CA ASN A 9 -20.22 10.91 17.16
C ASN A 9 -20.60 12.27 17.76
N ASP A 10 -19.62 13.10 18.14
CA ASP A 10 -19.85 14.44 18.68
C ASP A 10 -20.17 15.49 17.60
N LEU A 11 -20.04 15.13 16.31
CA LEU A 11 -20.28 16.06 15.21
C LEU A 11 -21.76 16.09 14.83
N THR A 12 -22.42 17.19 15.15
CA THR A 12 -23.85 17.48 14.82
C THR A 12 -24.07 17.89 13.35
N LEU A 13 -23.00 18.04 12.57
CA LEU A 13 -23.07 18.47 11.18
C LEU A 13 -23.72 17.40 10.29
N LYS A 14 -24.92 17.69 9.79
CA LYS A 14 -25.66 16.80 8.87
C LYS A 14 -25.29 16.99 7.40
N GLY A 15 -24.60 18.09 7.05
CA GLY A 15 -24.19 18.41 5.69
C GLY A 15 -23.45 19.75 5.60
N VAL A 16 -22.93 20.03 4.41
CA VAL A 16 -22.28 21.30 4.05
C VAL A 16 -23.09 21.96 2.94
N PHE A 17 -23.49 23.21 3.13
CA PHE A 17 -24.17 23.98 2.12
C PHE A 17 -23.14 24.64 1.19
N LEU A 18 -23.23 24.38 -0.12
CA LEU A 18 -22.43 25.07 -1.13
C LEU A 18 -23.05 26.42 -1.49
N ASN A 19 -24.39 26.46 -1.49
CA ASN A 19 -25.21 27.64 -1.70
C ASN A 19 -26.58 27.44 -1.01
N SER A 20 -27.46 28.41 -1.12
CA SER A 20 -28.81 28.36 -0.52
C SER A 20 -29.69 27.18 -0.99
N LYS A 21 -29.34 26.53 -2.11
CA LYS A 21 -30.15 25.46 -2.72
C LYS A 21 -29.47 24.09 -2.68
N THR A 22 -28.14 24.03 -2.48
CA THR A 22 -27.37 22.78 -2.59
C THR A 22 -26.74 22.42 -1.27
N CYS A 23 -27.20 21.32 -0.66
CA CYS A 23 -26.63 20.74 0.54
C CYS A 23 -25.94 19.40 0.20
N ILE A 24 -24.66 19.30 0.48
CA ILE A 24 -23.90 18.04 0.41
C ILE A 24 -24.06 17.34 1.75
N ARG A 25 -24.78 16.22 1.75
CA ARG A 25 -24.93 15.39 2.95
C ARG A 25 -23.63 14.67 3.27
N LEU A 26 -23.31 14.58 4.54
CA LEU A 26 -22.19 13.78 5.01
C LEU A 26 -22.48 12.30 4.77
N SER A 27 -21.52 11.61 4.17
CA SER A 27 -21.60 10.16 3.94
C SER A 27 -20.51 9.48 4.76
N PRO A 28 -20.79 8.33 5.40
CA PRO A 28 -19.79 7.57 6.13
C PRO A 28 -18.71 6.97 5.20
N VAL A 29 -18.98 6.92 3.89
CA VAL A 29 -18.05 6.42 2.88
C VAL A 29 -18.11 7.29 1.64
N ALA A 30 -16.97 7.78 1.20
CA ALA A 30 -16.82 8.54 -0.04
C ALA A 30 -15.95 7.74 -1.03
N LYS A 31 -16.25 7.88 -2.33
CA LYS A 31 -15.40 7.33 -3.40
C LYS A 31 -14.62 8.48 -4.03
N SER A 32 -13.29 8.41 -3.95
CA SER A 32 -12.38 9.37 -4.57
C SER A 32 -11.42 8.62 -5.50
N LEU A 33 -11.36 9.04 -6.76
CA LEU A 33 -10.51 8.43 -7.80
C LEU A 33 -10.61 6.89 -7.85
N GLY A 34 -11.80 6.34 -7.62
CA GLY A 34 -12.02 4.89 -7.61
C GLY A 34 -11.73 4.20 -6.27
N PHE A 35 -11.09 4.87 -5.32
CA PHE A 35 -10.79 4.36 -3.98
C PHE A 35 -11.90 4.77 -3.00
N ARG A 36 -12.30 3.85 -2.10
CA ARG A 36 -13.33 4.10 -1.07
C ARG A 36 -12.68 4.48 0.24
N LEU A 37 -12.99 5.69 0.70
CA LEU A 37 -12.55 6.23 1.96
C LEU A 37 -13.71 6.18 2.94
N ASP A 38 -13.57 5.49 4.04
CA ASP A 38 -14.50 5.57 5.17
C ASP A 38 -14.06 6.63 6.17
N SER A 39 -14.98 7.14 6.98
CA SER A 39 -14.75 8.24 7.93
C SER A 39 -13.67 7.94 8.97
N THR A 40 -13.43 6.66 9.27
CA THR A 40 -12.39 6.22 10.22
C THR A 40 -11.08 5.82 9.52
N LEU A 41 -11.02 5.90 8.18
CA LEU A 41 -9.89 5.43 7.36
C LEU A 41 -9.51 3.98 7.68
N SER A 42 -10.48 3.14 8.03
CA SER A 42 -10.25 1.71 8.30
C SER A 42 -10.04 0.90 7.02
N PHE A 43 -10.48 1.42 5.87
CA PHE A 43 -10.44 0.82 4.53
C PHE A 43 -11.11 -0.55 4.41
N ARG A 44 -11.91 -0.95 5.39
CA ARG A 44 -12.61 -2.26 5.37
C ARG A 44 -13.48 -2.42 4.14
N GLN A 45 -14.24 -1.38 3.77
CA GLN A 45 -15.12 -1.41 2.59
C GLN A 45 -14.32 -1.44 1.28
N GLN A 46 -13.20 -0.72 1.21
CA GLN A 46 -12.29 -0.76 0.08
C GLN A 46 -11.71 -2.18 -0.10
N VAL A 47 -11.18 -2.77 0.95
CA VAL A 47 -10.60 -4.11 0.90
C VAL A 47 -11.65 -5.16 0.56
N LYS A 48 -12.87 -5.06 1.11
CA LYS A 48 -14.00 -5.93 0.74
C LYS A 48 -14.30 -5.85 -0.75
N SER A 49 -14.35 -4.64 -1.32
CA SER A 49 -14.58 -4.41 -2.76
C SER A 49 -13.48 -5.02 -3.62
N VAL A 50 -12.20 -4.74 -3.29
CA VAL A 50 -11.04 -5.30 -4.00
C VAL A 50 -11.04 -6.82 -3.92
N LYS A 51 -11.31 -7.39 -2.75
CA LYS A 51 -11.39 -8.84 -2.52
C LYS A 51 -12.45 -9.48 -3.41
N THR A 52 -13.68 -8.97 -3.39
CA THR A 52 -14.78 -9.52 -4.21
C THR A 52 -14.44 -9.47 -5.69
N ALA A 53 -14.00 -8.31 -6.20
CA ALA A 53 -13.63 -8.15 -7.60
C ALA A 53 -12.46 -9.07 -8.01
N SER A 54 -11.44 -9.17 -7.15
CA SER A 54 -10.27 -10.02 -7.42
C SER A 54 -10.62 -11.51 -7.43
N PHE A 55 -11.47 -11.99 -6.52
CA PHE A 55 -11.88 -13.40 -6.52
C PHE A 55 -12.73 -13.76 -7.73
N LEU A 56 -13.59 -12.87 -8.22
CA LEU A 56 -14.33 -13.07 -9.49
C LEU A 56 -13.37 -13.18 -10.67
N LYS A 57 -12.40 -12.28 -10.80
CA LYS A 57 -11.38 -12.32 -11.84
C LYS A 57 -10.55 -13.62 -11.75
N LEU A 58 -10.09 -13.98 -10.54
CA LEU A 58 -9.32 -15.20 -10.30
C LEU A 58 -10.09 -16.47 -10.65
N ARG A 59 -11.41 -16.51 -10.40
CA ARG A 59 -12.27 -17.62 -10.81
C ARG A 59 -12.27 -17.78 -12.34
N ASN A 60 -12.41 -16.67 -13.07
CA ASN A 60 -12.40 -16.69 -14.54
C ASN A 60 -11.03 -17.09 -15.09
N ILE A 61 -9.94 -16.53 -14.55
CA ILE A 61 -8.57 -16.93 -14.91
C ILE A 61 -8.36 -18.42 -14.65
N GLY A 62 -8.83 -18.93 -13.50
CA GLY A 62 -8.69 -20.33 -13.14
C GLY A 62 -9.36 -21.29 -14.13
N ARG A 63 -10.48 -20.92 -14.75
CA ARG A 63 -11.15 -21.71 -15.80
C ARG A 63 -10.34 -21.81 -17.09
N MET A 64 -9.50 -20.81 -17.36
CA MET A 64 -8.66 -20.77 -18.56
C MET A 64 -7.34 -21.52 -18.39
N ARG A 65 -7.07 -22.06 -17.18
CA ARG A 65 -5.78 -22.64 -16.84
C ARG A 65 -5.35 -23.81 -17.75
N SER A 66 -6.28 -24.63 -18.20
CA SER A 66 -6.00 -25.75 -19.12
C SER A 66 -5.52 -25.32 -20.51
N PHE A 67 -5.79 -24.07 -20.89
CA PHE A 67 -5.45 -23.50 -22.20
C PHE A 67 -4.20 -22.62 -22.18
N LEU A 68 -3.67 -22.32 -20.99
CA LEU A 68 -2.61 -21.33 -20.82
C LEU A 68 -1.38 -21.93 -20.12
N SER A 69 -0.20 -21.52 -20.57
CA SER A 69 1.06 -21.84 -19.90
C SER A 69 1.18 -21.08 -18.57
N THR A 70 2.03 -21.55 -17.66
CA THR A 70 2.32 -20.87 -16.39
C THR A 70 2.78 -19.41 -16.59
N LYS A 71 3.55 -19.14 -17.65
CA LYS A 71 4.01 -17.80 -18.01
C LYS A 71 2.84 -16.89 -18.38
N GLN A 72 1.94 -17.35 -19.24
CA GLN A 72 0.74 -16.61 -19.66
C GLN A 72 -0.20 -16.37 -18.47
N MET A 73 -0.40 -17.39 -17.62
CA MET A 73 -1.16 -17.25 -16.37
C MET A 73 -0.57 -16.18 -15.45
N SER A 74 0.76 -16.16 -15.29
CA SER A 74 1.45 -15.16 -14.49
C SER A 74 1.24 -13.74 -15.05
N MET A 75 1.30 -13.57 -16.37
CA MET A 75 1.05 -12.28 -17.04
C MET A 75 -0.38 -11.79 -16.80
N LEU A 76 -1.38 -12.66 -16.95
CA LEU A 76 -2.79 -12.32 -16.69
C LEU A 76 -3.01 -11.92 -15.22
N VAL A 77 -2.47 -12.69 -14.29
CA VAL A 77 -2.56 -12.39 -12.87
C VAL A 77 -1.86 -11.07 -12.54
N GLN A 78 -0.70 -10.82 -13.14
CA GLN A 78 0.02 -9.56 -12.94
C GLN A 78 -0.82 -8.37 -13.42
N ALA A 79 -1.40 -8.47 -14.60
CA ALA A 79 -2.19 -7.40 -15.19
C ALA A 79 -3.52 -7.13 -14.47
N LEU A 80 -4.23 -8.18 -14.08
CA LEU A 80 -5.62 -8.06 -13.61
C LEU A 80 -5.77 -8.06 -12.07
N ILE A 81 -4.86 -8.71 -11.37
CA ILE A 81 -4.95 -8.89 -9.92
C ILE A 81 -3.91 -8.02 -9.21
N MET A 82 -2.62 -8.14 -9.59
CA MET A 82 -1.56 -7.41 -8.90
C MET A 82 -1.70 -5.89 -9.09
N SER A 83 -2.11 -5.44 -10.27
CA SER A 83 -2.45 -4.02 -10.52
C SER A 83 -3.53 -3.50 -9.56
N SER A 84 -4.55 -4.33 -9.27
CA SER A 84 -5.62 -3.97 -8.33
C SER A 84 -5.13 -3.94 -6.87
N LEU A 85 -4.17 -4.79 -6.50
CA LEU A 85 -3.54 -4.79 -5.17
C LEU A 85 -2.58 -3.61 -5.00
N ASP A 86 -1.93 -3.17 -6.08
CA ASP A 86 -0.96 -2.07 -6.05
C ASP A 86 -1.60 -0.69 -6.16
N TYR A 87 -2.87 -0.63 -6.57
CA TYR A 87 -3.57 0.64 -6.68
C TYR A 87 -3.78 1.27 -5.31
N CYS A 88 -3.21 2.45 -5.11
CA CYS A 88 -3.24 3.19 -3.83
C CYS A 88 -2.78 2.39 -2.61
N ASN A 89 -1.94 1.37 -2.78
CA ASN A 89 -1.56 0.46 -1.70
C ASN A 89 -0.79 1.13 -0.55
N ALA A 90 -0.11 2.25 -0.81
CA ALA A 90 0.56 3.04 0.23
C ALA A 90 -0.39 3.49 1.34
N LEU A 91 -1.69 3.68 1.05
CA LEU A 91 -2.70 4.05 2.04
C LEU A 91 -2.95 2.95 3.08
N TYR A 92 -2.62 1.68 2.77
CA TYR A 92 -2.78 0.58 3.72
C TYR A 92 -1.65 0.48 4.76
N TYR A 93 -0.60 1.29 4.64
CA TYR A 93 0.48 1.28 5.63
C TYR A 93 -0.05 1.68 7.01
N GLY A 94 0.35 0.96 8.04
CA GLY A 94 -0.15 1.17 9.40
C GLY A 94 -1.61 0.72 9.64
N CYS A 95 -2.26 0.06 8.68
CA CYS A 95 -3.55 -0.57 8.89
C CYS A 95 -3.45 -1.83 9.74
N ALA A 96 -4.57 -2.23 10.34
CA ALA A 96 -4.66 -3.46 11.11
C ALA A 96 -4.19 -4.68 10.28
N LYS A 97 -3.46 -5.59 10.90
CA LYS A 97 -2.90 -6.79 10.25
C LYS A 97 -4.00 -7.66 9.58
N SER A 98 -5.22 -7.64 10.13
CA SER A 98 -6.38 -8.31 9.54
C SER A 98 -6.75 -7.77 8.13
N ILE A 99 -6.53 -6.49 7.87
CA ILE A 99 -6.75 -5.85 6.56
C ILE A 99 -5.67 -6.32 5.57
N ILE A 100 -4.40 -6.26 5.98
CA ILE A 100 -3.26 -6.72 5.18
C ILE A 100 -3.39 -8.20 4.84
N ASN A 101 -3.77 -9.03 5.82
CA ASN A 101 -3.98 -10.47 5.62
C ASN A 101 -5.09 -10.77 4.59
N GLN A 102 -6.14 -9.95 4.51
CA GLN A 102 -7.16 -10.13 3.48
C GLN A 102 -6.62 -9.88 2.08
N LEU A 103 -5.75 -8.87 1.89
CA LEU A 103 -5.07 -8.60 0.63
C LEU A 103 -4.04 -9.71 0.31
N GLN A 104 -3.29 -10.17 1.32
CA GLN A 104 -2.34 -11.28 1.16
C GLN A 104 -3.06 -12.57 0.71
N ASN A 105 -4.25 -12.83 1.21
CA ASN A 105 -5.05 -13.99 0.78
C ASN A 105 -5.43 -13.94 -0.71
N ILE A 106 -5.62 -12.76 -1.29
CA ILE A 106 -5.83 -12.61 -2.73
C ILE A 106 -4.56 -13.02 -3.49
N GLN A 107 -3.40 -12.53 -3.05
CA GLN A 107 -2.10 -12.86 -3.65
C GLN A 107 -1.80 -14.36 -3.53
N ASN A 108 -2.05 -14.96 -2.37
CA ASN A 108 -1.90 -16.39 -2.14
C ASN A 108 -2.78 -17.22 -3.08
N ARG A 109 -4.03 -16.81 -3.27
CA ARG A 109 -4.95 -17.47 -4.19
C ARG A 109 -4.49 -17.34 -5.64
N ALA A 110 -4.00 -16.17 -6.02
CA ALA A 110 -3.44 -15.90 -7.34
C ALA A 110 -2.26 -16.84 -7.65
N CYS A 111 -1.32 -16.97 -6.71
CA CYS A 111 -0.19 -17.88 -6.82
C CYS A 111 -0.65 -19.34 -7.00
N ARG A 112 -1.62 -19.79 -6.20
CA ARG A 112 -2.16 -21.17 -6.34
C ARG A 112 -2.77 -21.41 -7.71
N ILE A 113 -3.48 -20.45 -8.27
CA ILE A 113 -4.07 -20.57 -9.62
C ILE A 113 -2.99 -20.67 -10.70
N ILE A 114 -1.93 -19.88 -10.62
CA ILE A 114 -0.81 -19.94 -11.59
C ILE A 114 -0.20 -21.34 -11.62
N PHE A 115 0.08 -21.92 -10.46
CA PHE A 115 0.76 -23.20 -10.35
C PHE A 115 -0.17 -24.41 -10.21
N GLY A 116 -1.49 -24.22 -10.16
CA GLY A 116 -2.48 -25.28 -9.96
C GLY A 116 -2.40 -25.95 -8.61
N LEU A 117 -2.01 -25.23 -7.60
CA LEU A 117 -1.86 -25.78 -6.25
C LEU A 117 -3.21 -25.95 -5.56
N HIS A 118 -3.30 -26.99 -4.76
CA HIS A 118 -4.45 -27.22 -3.90
C HIS A 118 -4.56 -26.11 -2.82
N ARG A 119 -5.77 -25.86 -2.30
CA ARG A 119 -6.07 -24.77 -1.36
C ARG A 119 -5.18 -24.75 -0.11
N LYS A 120 -4.78 -25.91 0.40
CA LYS A 120 -3.99 -26.05 1.63
C LYS A 120 -2.47 -26.00 1.40
N GLN A 121 -2.02 -26.09 0.14
CA GLN A 121 -0.57 -26.09 -0.14
C GLN A 121 0.07 -24.74 0.15
N PRO A 122 1.29 -24.73 0.72
CA PRO A 122 2.06 -23.52 0.94
C PRO A 122 2.41 -22.84 -0.39
N VAL A 123 2.56 -21.53 -0.38
CA VAL A 123 2.78 -20.73 -1.59
C VAL A 123 4.11 -19.97 -1.59
N ASP A 124 4.83 -19.94 -0.47
CA ASP A 124 6.00 -19.08 -0.30
C ASP A 124 7.11 -19.39 -1.31
N GLU A 125 7.46 -20.66 -1.53
CA GLU A 125 8.45 -21.07 -2.52
C GLU A 125 8.04 -20.70 -3.96
N LYS A 126 6.75 -20.81 -4.27
CA LYS A 126 6.22 -20.41 -5.57
C LYS A 126 6.18 -18.89 -5.75
N MET A 127 5.93 -18.16 -4.69
CA MET A 127 6.04 -16.69 -4.72
C MET A 127 7.49 -16.24 -4.87
N LYS A 128 8.45 -16.93 -4.22
CA LYS A 128 9.88 -16.71 -4.43
C LYS A 128 10.27 -16.92 -5.90
N SER A 129 9.82 -18.01 -6.53
CA SER A 129 10.12 -18.28 -7.94
C SER A 129 9.51 -17.25 -8.91
N LEU A 130 8.41 -16.60 -8.53
CA LEU A 130 7.82 -15.47 -9.26
C LEU A 130 8.49 -14.12 -8.94
N HIS A 131 9.46 -14.08 -8.04
CA HIS A 131 10.05 -12.85 -7.50
C HIS A 131 9.01 -11.84 -6.97
N TRP A 132 7.97 -12.35 -6.30
CA TRP A 132 6.92 -11.53 -5.74
C TRP A 132 7.25 -11.10 -4.32
N LEU A 133 7.12 -9.82 -4.03
CA LEU A 133 7.05 -9.31 -2.66
C LEU A 133 5.68 -9.66 -2.07
N LYS A 134 5.61 -9.99 -0.79
CA LYS A 134 4.35 -10.08 -0.04
C LYS A 134 3.68 -8.71 0.01
N VAL A 135 2.37 -8.68 0.27
CA VAL A 135 1.58 -7.43 0.23
C VAL A 135 2.16 -6.36 1.16
N GLU A 136 2.59 -6.70 2.35
CA GLU A 136 3.19 -5.77 3.30
C GLU A 136 4.43 -5.09 2.71
N GLN A 137 5.36 -5.85 2.14
CA GLN A 137 6.56 -5.32 1.51
C GLN A 137 6.29 -4.57 0.19
N ARG A 138 5.20 -4.87 -0.50
CA ARG A 138 4.75 -4.07 -1.66
C ARG A 138 4.30 -2.68 -1.22
N ILE A 139 3.63 -2.57 -0.08
CA ILE A 139 3.22 -1.31 0.54
C ILE A 139 4.45 -0.51 0.97
N GLU A 140 5.38 -1.15 1.70
CA GLU A 140 6.66 -0.54 2.11
C GLU A 140 7.45 -0.05 0.89
N PHE A 141 7.55 -0.87 -0.17
CA PHE A 141 8.22 -0.51 -1.41
C PHE A 141 7.66 0.77 -2.03
N LYS A 142 6.33 0.88 -2.09
CA LYS A 142 5.65 2.04 -2.68
C LYS A 142 5.90 3.32 -1.87
N LEU A 143 5.83 3.21 -0.54
CA LEU A 143 6.12 4.31 0.37
C LEU A 143 7.57 4.77 0.26
N CYS A 144 8.53 3.85 0.38
CA CYS A 144 9.96 4.19 0.27
C CYS A 144 10.29 4.83 -1.09
N LEU A 145 9.65 4.35 -2.17
CA LEU A 145 9.82 4.95 -3.49
C LEU A 145 9.28 6.39 -3.55
N LEU A 146 8.14 6.65 -2.88
CA LEU A 146 7.58 8.00 -2.81
C LEU A 146 8.49 8.94 -2.03
N ILE A 147 9.04 8.48 -0.90
CA ILE A 147 10.00 9.24 -0.10
C ILE A 147 11.26 9.54 -0.90
N TYR A 148 11.84 8.52 -1.55
CA TYR A 148 13.02 8.71 -2.40
C TYR A 148 12.78 9.78 -3.47
N LYS A 149 11.63 9.71 -4.14
CA LYS A 149 11.25 10.71 -5.14
C LYS A 149 11.09 12.11 -4.55
N ALA A 150 10.49 12.23 -3.37
CA ALA A 150 10.31 13.50 -2.69
C ALA A 150 11.67 14.13 -2.31
N LEU A 151 12.60 13.34 -1.80
CA LEU A 151 13.94 13.79 -1.42
C LEU A 151 14.81 14.23 -2.61
N ASN A 152 14.52 13.69 -3.80
CA ASN A 152 15.25 14.01 -5.04
C ASN A 152 14.49 14.98 -5.95
N GLY A 153 13.43 15.67 -5.46
CA GLY A 153 12.66 16.62 -6.23
C GLY A 153 11.84 16.02 -7.39
N LEU A 154 11.61 14.71 -7.37
CA LEU A 154 10.86 13.96 -8.40
C LEU A 154 9.40 13.71 -8.01
N ALA A 155 8.94 14.30 -6.92
CA ALA A 155 7.55 14.26 -6.46
C ALA A 155 6.94 15.68 -6.49
N PRO A 156 5.60 15.80 -6.45
CA PRO A 156 4.95 17.11 -6.33
C PRO A 156 5.40 17.86 -5.08
N SER A 157 5.45 19.20 -5.13
CA SER A 157 5.96 20.07 -4.05
C SER A 157 5.30 19.80 -2.70
N TYR A 158 3.97 19.61 -2.70
CA TYR A 158 3.22 19.34 -1.47
C TYR A 158 3.62 18.02 -0.77
N ILE A 159 4.20 17.05 -1.49
CA ILE A 159 4.77 15.84 -0.88
C ILE A 159 6.17 16.12 -0.34
N CYS A 160 6.98 16.90 -1.08
CA CYS A 160 8.34 17.26 -0.66
C CYS A 160 8.32 18.04 0.65
N GLU A 161 7.38 18.97 0.81
CA GLU A 161 7.21 19.81 2.00
C GLU A 161 6.87 19.00 3.28
N LEU A 162 6.28 17.80 3.13
CA LEU A 162 5.94 16.93 4.27
C LEU A 162 7.16 16.19 4.86
N ILE A 163 8.31 16.24 4.19
CA ILE A 163 9.50 15.48 4.57
C ILE A 163 10.65 16.42 4.85
N THR A 164 11.15 16.41 6.08
CA THR A 164 12.29 17.24 6.50
C THR A 164 13.42 16.37 7.02
N PHE A 165 14.67 16.81 6.76
CA PHE A 165 15.84 16.16 7.35
C PHE A 165 15.96 16.51 8.84
N ASN A 166 16.53 15.61 9.62
CA ASN A 166 16.83 15.86 11.02
C ASN A 166 18.06 16.79 11.10
N ASN A 167 17.90 17.97 11.68
CA ASN A 167 18.98 18.96 11.80
C ASN A 167 20.14 18.49 12.69
N ILE A 168 19.90 17.53 13.60
CA ILE A 168 20.90 17.02 14.55
C ILE A 168 21.73 15.88 13.95
N SER A 169 21.14 15.11 13.05
CA SER A 169 21.81 14.00 12.36
C SER A 169 22.32 14.50 11.03
N SER A 170 23.52 15.05 11.02
CA SER A 170 24.17 15.56 9.82
C SER A 170 23.94 14.68 8.56
N ARG A 171 24.15 15.26 7.41
CA ARG A 171 24.16 14.68 6.06
C ARG A 171 24.78 13.27 5.93
N ARG A 172 25.56 12.79 6.94
CA ARG A 172 26.18 11.47 6.98
C ARG A 172 25.21 10.30 7.17
N THR A 173 24.08 10.49 7.88
CA THR A 173 23.15 9.39 8.18
C THR A 173 21.91 9.36 7.28
N SER A 174 21.67 10.39 6.46
CA SER A 174 20.45 10.55 5.64
C SER A 174 19.15 10.25 6.42
N SER A 175 19.14 10.66 7.69
CA SER A 175 18.01 10.44 8.59
C SER A 175 16.98 11.54 8.46
N LEU A 176 15.70 11.16 8.41
CA LEU A 176 14.58 12.09 8.34
C LEU A 176 14.04 12.40 9.73
N HIS A 177 13.56 13.62 9.90
CA HIS A 177 12.85 14.02 11.10
C HIS A 177 11.50 13.30 11.17
N VAL A 178 11.23 12.67 12.32
CA VAL A 178 9.92 12.09 12.63
C VAL A 178 9.20 13.07 13.54
N PRO A 179 8.16 13.77 13.07
CA PRO A 179 7.42 14.71 13.91
C PRO A 179 6.80 13.99 15.11
N LEU A 180 6.80 14.64 16.26
CA LEU A 180 6.00 14.23 17.41
C LEU A 180 4.54 14.50 17.06
N VAL A 181 3.81 13.44 16.73
CA VAL A 181 2.40 13.54 16.34
C VAL A 181 1.53 13.36 17.58
N LYS A 182 0.63 14.31 17.80
CA LYS A 182 -0.49 14.11 18.71
C LYS A 182 -1.27 12.88 18.27
N GLU A 183 -1.74 12.08 19.21
CA GLU A 183 -2.34 10.74 19.02
C GLU A 183 -3.45 10.64 17.95
N SER A 184 -4.00 11.77 17.50
CA SER A 184 -5.08 11.85 16.52
C SER A 184 -4.74 11.37 15.12
N HIS A 185 -3.43 11.34 14.72
CA HIS A 185 -3.02 11.03 13.34
C HIS A 185 -1.79 10.10 13.25
N PRO A 186 -1.79 8.93 13.91
CA PRO A 186 -0.62 8.04 13.93
C PRO A 186 -0.26 7.48 12.56
N ARG A 187 -1.19 7.53 11.58
CA ARG A 187 -0.99 7.05 10.20
C ARG A 187 -0.74 8.17 9.19
N ALA A 188 -0.45 9.38 9.64
CA ALA A 188 -0.09 10.46 8.73
C ALA A 188 1.22 10.14 7.99
N PHE A 189 1.28 10.46 6.70
CA PHE A 189 2.45 10.22 5.86
C PHE A 189 3.73 10.83 6.47
N GLN A 190 3.65 12.06 6.96
CA GLN A 190 4.76 12.78 7.59
C GLN A 190 5.35 12.08 8.83
N THR A 191 4.64 11.11 9.43
CA THR A 191 5.11 10.34 10.58
C THR A 191 5.60 8.96 10.17
N LEU A 192 4.79 8.24 9.40
CA LEU A 192 5.06 6.87 9.03
C LEU A 192 6.19 6.76 7.99
N ALA A 193 6.22 7.69 7.05
CA ALA A 193 7.20 7.65 5.97
C ALA A 193 8.64 7.84 6.47
N PRO A 194 8.97 8.85 7.30
CA PRO A 194 10.31 8.98 7.88
C PRO A 194 10.72 7.79 8.74
N SER A 195 9.80 7.25 9.55
CA SER A 195 10.09 6.08 10.39
C SER A 195 10.51 4.88 9.54
N LEU A 196 9.79 4.60 8.45
CA LEU A 196 10.12 3.53 7.52
C LEU A 196 11.44 3.79 6.78
N TRP A 197 11.66 5.02 6.31
CA TRP A 197 12.89 5.43 5.63
C TRP A 197 14.12 5.26 6.52
N ASN A 198 14.03 5.66 7.79
CA ASN A 198 15.15 5.59 8.73
C ASN A 198 15.62 4.16 8.98
N GLN A 199 14.76 3.16 8.84
CA GLN A 199 15.10 1.74 8.96
C GLN A 199 15.85 1.19 7.76
N LEU A 200 15.87 1.89 6.61
CA LEU A 200 16.58 1.42 5.43
C LEU A 200 18.10 1.50 5.61
N PRO A 201 18.86 0.52 5.09
CA PRO A 201 20.31 0.58 5.00
C PRO A 201 20.81 1.80 4.23
N LEU A 202 21.96 2.34 4.64
CA LEU A 202 22.52 3.56 4.05
C LEU A 202 22.77 3.43 2.53
N HIS A 203 23.31 2.30 2.09
CA HIS A 203 23.60 2.05 0.68
C HIS A 203 22.36 2.11 -0.23
N ILE A 204 21.16 1.86 0.31
CA ILE A 204 19.90 2.03 -0.42
C ILE A 204 19.52 3.50 -0.48
N LYS A 205 19.60 4.21 0.66
CA LYS A 205 19.26 5.64 0.77
C LYS A 205 20.12 6.51 -0.15
N THR A 206 21.39 6.14 -0.35
CA THR A 206 22.37 6.89 -1.15
C THR A 206 22.43 6.47 -2.61
N SER A 207 21.43 5.76 -3.10
CA SER A 207 21.35 5.34 -4.51
C SER A 207 21.38 6.54 -5.46
N LYS A 208 22.12 6.41 -6.56
CA LYS A 208 22.37 7.50 -7.52
C LYS A 208 21.12 7.89 -8.32
N ASP A 209 20.24 6.93 -8.60
CA ASP A 209 19.07 7.12 -9.45
C ASP A 209 17.89 6.23 -9.00
N VAL A 210 16.70 6.53 -9.52
CA VAL A 210 15.45 5.83 -9.20
C VAL A 210 15.49 4.34 -9.59
N VAL A 211 16.21 3.98 -10.65
CA VAL A 211 16.27 2.61 -11.15
C VAL A 211 17.08 1.75 -10.19
N SER A 212 18.28 2.23 -9.84
CA SER A 212 19.16 1.59 -8.85
C SER A 212 18.47 1.49 -7.48
N PHE A 213 17.81 2.57 -7.03
CA PHE A 213 17.04 2.56 -5.79
C PHE A 213 15.97 1.46 -5.78
N LYS A 214 15.16 1.37 -6.86
CA LYS A 214 14.12 0.33 -6.97
C LYS A 214 14.69 -1.09 -6.91
N ALA A 215 15.80 -1.33 -7.58
CA ALA A 215 16.45 -2.64 -7.61
C ALA A 215 16.97 -3.05 -6.22
N LEU A 216 17.73 -2.16 -5.57
CA LEU A 216 18.26 -2.38 -4.23
C LEU A 216 17.16 -2.55 -3.18
N LEU A 217 16.16 -1.67 -3.21
CA LEU A 217 15.02 -1.74 -2.30
C LEU A 217 14.23 -3.04 -2.49
N LYS A 218 13.96 -3.44 -3.75
CA LYS A 218 13.25 -4.69 -4.03
C LYS A 218 14.02 -5.90 -3.48
N THR A 219 15.34 -5.94 -3.68
CA THR A 219 16.20 -7.02 -3.17
C THR A 219 16.18 -7.06 -1.64
N HIS A 220 16.29 -5.91 -0.98
CA HIS A 220 16.24 -5.80 0.48
C HIS A 220 14.90 -6.31 1.03
N LEU A 221 13.79 -5.81 0.49
CA LEU A 221 12.45 -6.22 0.93
C LEU A 221 12.13 -7.67 0.58
N PHE A 222 12.70 -8.22 -0.49
CA PHE A 222 12.56 -9.62 -0.84
C PHE A 222 13.27 -10.52 0.19
N LYS A 223 14.49 -10.17 0.60
CA LYS A 223 15.17 -10.86 1.70
C LYS A 223 14.33 -10.80 2.99
N LYS A 224 13.86 -9.61 3.36
CA LYS A 224 12.98 -9.41 4.54
C LYS A 224 11.70 -10.27 4.47
N SER A 225 11.15 -10.51 3.27
CA SER A 225 9.91 -11.29 3.10
C SER A 225 10.06 -12.79 3.34
N TYR A 226 11.25 -13.36 3.10
CA TYR A 226 11.42 -14.80 2.95
C TYR A 226 12.60 -15.40 3.72
N ASN A 227 13.44 -14.57 4.33
CA ASN A 227 14.64 -15.03 5.05
C ASN A 227 14.54 -14.82 6.57
N ASP A 228 13.35 -14.45 7.08
CA ASP A 228 13.06 -14.39 8.51
C ASP A 228 12.49 -15.73 9.00
#